data_128f6cdee66c912fbb431f9f636352eb
#
_entry.id   128f6cdee66c912fbb431f9f636352eb
#
_cell.length_a   1.000
_cell.length_b   1.000
_cell.length_c   1.000
_cell.angle_alpha   90.00
_cell.angle_beta   90.00
_cell.angle_gamma   90.00
#
_symmetry.space_group_name_H-M   'P 1'
#
loop_
_entity.id
_entity.type
_entity.pdbx_description
1 polymer ?
#
loop_
_entity_poly.entity_id
_entity_poly.type
_entity_poly.pdbx_seq_one_letter_code
_entity_poly.pdbx_strand_id
1 'polypeptide(L)'
;MDLASAMMSINAVKGVNIGSGMNSAMLTGEENSDEILKKKGKTSFKSNNAGGILGGISTGQEINVSFAVKPTSSILSSRKTIDRFGKNTTISVKGRHDPCVGIRAVPIGEAMMHCVISVSYTHLTLPTTPYV
;
A
#
# COMPACT_ATOMS: atom_id res chain seq x y z
N MET A 1 6.35 -5.20 7.82
CA MET A 1 5.80 -6.33 7.01
C MET A 1 4.27 -6.27 6.96
N ASP A 2 3.59 -5.97 8.05
CA ASP A 2 2.13 -6.09 8.19
C ASP A 2 1.33 -5.15 7.28
N LEU A 3 1.73 -3.89 7.14
CA LEU A 3 1.09 -2.94 6.22
C LEU A 3 1.13 -3.43 4.77
N ALA A 4 2.29 -3.85 4.28
CA ALA A 4 2.43 -4.32 2.90
C ALA A 4 1.59 -5.58 2.66
N SER A 5 1.59 -6.52 3.60
CA SER A 5 0.78 -7.74 3.56
C SER A 5 -0.71 -7.43 3.54
N ALA A 6 -1.17 -6.56 4.44
CA ALA A 6 -2.55 -6.15 4.53
C ALA A 6 -3.03 -5.44 3.25
N MET A 7 -2.25 -4.47 2.74
CA MET A 7 -2.60 -3.80 1.49
C MET A 7 -2.62 -4.74 0.29
N MET A 8 -1.69 -5.69 0.23
CA MET A 8 -1.64 -6.67 -0.86
C MET A 8 -2.80 -7.68 -0.81
N SER A 9 -3.44 -7.86 0.36
CA SER A 9 -4.63 -8.72 0.50
C SER A 9 -5.91 -8.09 -0.07
N ILE A 10 -5.92 -6.79 -0.34
CA ILE A 10 -7.07 -6.11 -0.94
C ILE A 10 -7.26 -6.60 -2.37
N ASN A 11 -8.49 -6.96 -2.72
CA ASN A 11 -8.83 -7.43 -4.06
C ASN A 11 -8.38 -6.44 -5.15
N ALA A 12 -7.82 -6.96 -6.24
CA ALA A 12 -7.30 -6.22 -7.39
C ALA A 12 -6.03 -5.40 -7.13
N VAL A 13 -5.48 -5.38 -5.93
CA VAL A 13 -4.16 -4.79 -5.67
C VAL A 13 -3.08 -5.69 -6.31
N LYS A 14 -2.12 -5.07 -6.98
CA LYS A 14 -1.04 -5.73 -7.73
C LYS A 14 0.36 -5.26 -7.34
N GLY A 15 0.44 -4.24 -6.53
CA GLY A 15 1.70 -3.73 -6.02
C GLY A 15 1.45 -2.79 -4.85
N VAL A 16 2.38 -2.75 -3.93
CA VAL A 16 2.37 -1.88 -2.75
C VAL A 16 3.74 -1.24 -2.62
N ASN A 17 3.76 0.06 -2.35
CA ASN A 17 4.96 0.81 -2.04
C ASN A 17 4.81 1.45 -0.65
N ILE A 18 5.91 1.51 0.09
CA ILE A 18 6.04 2.27 1.32
C ILE A 18 7.12 3.33 1.10
N GLY A 19 6.81 4.59 1.39
CA GLY A 19 7.69 5.72 1.09
C GLY A 19 7.99 5.82 -0.40
N SER A 20 9.26 5.96 -0.76
CA SER A 20 9.74 6.01 -2.15
C SER A 20 9.53 4.70 -2.91
N GLY A 21 9.29 3.58 -2.21
CA GLY A 21 8.95 2.28 -2.79
C GLY A 21 9.92 1.87 -3.89
N MET A 22 9.41 1.51 -5.07
CA MET A 22 10.24 1.08 -6.22
C MET A 22 11.22 2.15 -6.71
N ASN A 23 10.94 3.44 -6.47
CA ASN A 23 11.85 4.51 -6.87
C ASN A 23 13.17 4.48 -6.08
N SER A 24 13.18 3.90 -4.88
CA SER A 24 14.41 3.73 -4.09
C SER A 24 15.49 2.94 -4.83
N ALA A 25 15.11 2.07 -5.76
CA ALA A 25 16.07 1.31 -6.58
C ALA A 25 16.85 2.17 -7.59
N MET A 26 16.37 3.39 -7.86
CA MET A 26 17.02 4.35 -8.77
C MET A 26 17.89 5.36 -8.03
N LEU A 27 17.85 5.39 -6.70
CA LEU A 27 18.56 6.33 -5.85
C LEU A 27 19.84 5.70 -5.31
N THR A 28 20.85 6.53 -5.11
CA THR A 28 22.03 6.15 -4.32
C THR A 28 21.64 6.07 -2.83
N GLY A 29 22.47 5.41 -2.03
CA GLY A 29 22.23 5.34 -0.57
C GLY A 29 22.21 6.71 0.10
N GLU A 30 22.98 7.67 -0.41
CA GLU A 30 23.00 9.04 0.06
C GLU A 30 21.70 9.78 -0.26
N GLU A 31 21.22 9.70 -1.49
CA GLU A 31 19.97 10.32 -1.94
C GLU A 31 18.74 9.73 -1.25
N ASN A 32 18.75 8.43 -0.95
CA ASN A 32 17.65 7.74 -0.27
C ASN A 32 17.67 7.94 1.25
N SER A 33 18.72 8.54 1.81
CA SER A 33 18.85 8.75 3.25
C SER A 33 17.95 9.88 3.74
N ASP A 34 17.19 9.61 4.82
CA ASP A 34 16.35 10.62 5.49
C ASP A 34 17.13 11.27 6.63
N GLU A 35 17.79 12.39 6.34
CA GLU A 35 18.61 13.13 7.31
C GLU A 35 17.74 13.67 8.46
N ILE A 36 18.24 13.48 9.69
CA ILE A 36 17.59 13.97 10.90
C ILE A 36 18.23 15.31 11.30
N LEU A 37 17.40 16.32 11.49
CA LEU A 37 17.81 17.67 11.83
C LEU A 37 17.13 18.13 13.13
N LYS A 38 17.78 19.01 13.86
CA LYS A 38 17.17 19.69 15.01
C LYS A 38 16.74 21.08 14.60
N LYS A 39 15.43 21.37 14.56
CA LYS A 39 14.87 22.71 14.29
C LYS A 39 14.10 23.20 15.50
N LYS A 40 14.45 24.38 16.03
CA LYS A 40 13.76 25.02 17.18
C LYS A 40 13.57 24.07 18.37
N GLY A 41 14.59 23.25 18.69
CA GLY A 41 14.55 22.30 19.80
C GLY A 41 13.79 20.99 19.52
N LYS A 42 13.14 20.85 18.38
CA LYS A 42 12.40 19.65 17.97
C LYS A 42 13.15 18.86 16.90
N THR A 43 13.02 17.54 16.93
CA THR A 43 13.49 16.65 15.86
C THR A 43 12.67 16.90 14.60
N SER A 44 13.34 16.99 13.46
CA SER A 44 12.75 17.20 12.14
C SER A 44 13.52 16.35 11.14
N PHE A 45 12.88 15.94 10.08
CA PHE A 45 13.49 15.17 8.99
C PHE A 45 13.55 16.04 7.74
N LYS A 46 14.57 15.85 6.90
CA LYS A 46 14.74 16.57 5.64
C LYS A 46 13.87 15.98 4.53
N SER A 47 13.67 14.67 4.57
CA SER A 47 12.91 13.88 3.61
C SER A 47 12.15 12.76 4.32
N ASN A 48 11.35 11.99 3.59
CA ASN A 48 10.62 10.83 4.10
C ASN A 48 10.61 9.70 3.06
N ASN A 49 11.79 9.36 2.57
CA ASN A 49 11.96 8.27 1.59
C ASN A 49 11.57 6.91 2.18
N ALA A 50 11.83 6.72 3.47
CA ALA A 50 11.42 5.52 4.21
C ALA A 50 9.90 5.41 4.43
N GLY A 51 9.13 6.48 4.17
CA GLY A 51 7.68 6.49 4.33
C GLY A 51 7.21 6.31 5.78
N GLY A 52 7.93 6.91 6.73
CA GLY A 52 7.59 6.89 8.15
C GLY A 52 7.91 5.58 8.87
N ILE A 53 8.51 4.60 8.19
CA ILE A 53 8.85 3.28 8.76
C ILE A 53 10.30 2.95 8.42
N LEU A 54 11.11 2.74 9.44
CA LEU A 54 12.52 2.35 9.31
C LEU A 54 12.80 1.15 10.20
N GLY A 55 13.38 0.10 9.63
CA GLY A 55 13.67 -1.13 10.38
C GLY A 55 12.43 -1.81 10.98
N GLY A 56 11.25 -1.59 10.40
CA GLY A 56 9.97 -2.13 10.89
C GLY A 56 9.33 -1.34 12.02
N ILE A 57 9.90 -0.19 12.40
CA ILE A 57 9.43 0.68 13.49
C ILE A 57 9.05 2.04 12.91
N SER A 58 7.97 2.65 13.40
CA SER A 58 7.58 4.00 12.99
C SER A 58 8.58 5.03 13.50
N THR A 59 8.94 5.99 12.61
CA THR A 59 9.91 7.07 12.92
C THR A 59 9.26 8.30 13.55
N GLY A 60 7.93 8.35 13.62
CA GLY A 60 7.19 9.54 14.00
C GLY A 60 6.90 10.49 12.84
N GLN A 61 7.38 10.19 11.63
CA GLN A 61 6.97 10.85 10.40
C GLN A 61 5.64 10.28 9.90
N GLU A 62 5.06 10.95 8.91
CA GLU A 62 3.87 10.47 8.22
C GLU A 62 4.14 9.11 7.57
N ILE A 63 3.23 8.15 7.78
CA ILE A 63 3.31 6.83 7.16
C ILE A 63 2.70 6.91 5.77
N ASN A 64 3.55 6.80 4.75
CA ASN A 64 3.18 6.88 3.35
C ASN A 64 3.11 5.50 2.71
N VAL A 65 1.91 5.09 2.31
CA VAL A 65 1.66 3.84 1.61
C VAL A 65 0.91 4.13 0.32
N SER A 66 1.38 3.59 -0.78
CA SER A 66 0.67 3.61 -2.06
C SER A 66 0.51 2.20 -2.61
N PHE A 67 -0.59 1.97 -3.32
CA PHE A 67 -0.84 0.67 -3.92
C PHE A 67 -1.43 0.80 -5.33
N ALA A 68 -1.05 -0.14 -6.19
CA ALA A 68 -1.51 -0.22 -7.56
C ALA A 68 -2.72 -1.14 -7.67
N VAL A 69 -3.83 -0.63 -8.18
CA VAL A 69 -5.06 -1.39 -8.38
C VAL A 69 -5.18 -1.79 -9.84
N LYS A 70 -5.42 -3.08 -10.10
CA LYS A 70 -5.67 -3.60 -11.44
C LYS A 70 -6.88 -2.88 -12.07
N PRO A 71 -6.78 -2.38 -13.30
CA PRO A 71 -7.92 -1.81 -14.00
C PRO A 71 -9.02 -2.86 -14.22
N THR A 72 -10.26 -2.39 -14.31
CA THR A 72 -11.43 -3.23 -14.56
C THR A 72 -11.24 -4.02 -15.84
N SER A 73 -11.31 -5.34 -15.75
CA SER A 73 -11.19 -6.24 -16.92
C SER A 73 -12.51 -6.46 -17.65
N SER A 74 -13.64 -6.19 -17.00
CA SER A 74 -14.98 -6.30 -17.56
C SER A 74 -15.31 -5.05 -18.36
N ILE A 75 -14.93 -5.03 -19.63
CA ILE A 75 -15.14 -3.92 -20.57
C ILE A 75 -16.01 -4.37 -21.74
N LEU A 76 -16.72 -3.44 -22.35
CA LEU A 76 -17.63 -3.70 -23.46
C LEU A 76 -16.89 -4.11 -24.76
N SER A 77 -15.59 -3.87 -24.85
CA SER A 77 -14.81 -4.23 -26.03
C SER A 77 -14.68 -5.74 -26.20
N SER A 78 -14.82 -6.21 -27.42
CA SER A 78 -14.64 -7.63 -27.75
C SER A 78 -13.20 -8.09 -27.49
N ARG A 79 -13.05 -9.26 -26.86
CA ARG A 79 -11.76 -9.88 -26.53
C ARG A 79 -11.68 -11.30 -27.08
N LYS A 80 -10.50 -11.67 -27.58
CA LYS A 80 -10.21 -13.02 -27.99
C LYS A 80 -10.11 -13.94 -26.79
N THR A 81 -10.70 -15.11 -26.88
CA THR A 81 -10.67 -16.16 -25.85
C THR A 81 -10.83 -17.54 -26.50
N ILE A 82 -10.95 -18.55 -25.69
CA ILE A 82 -11.26 -19.91 -26.13
C ILE A 82 -12.60 -20.34 -25.55
N ASP A 83 -13.37 -21.16 -26.28
CA ASP A 83 -14.58 -21.78 -25.78
C ASP A 83 -14.28 -23.01 -24.91
N ARG A 84 -15.34 -23.66 -24.39
CA ARG A 84 -15.20 -24.86 -23.56
C ARG A 84 -14.59 -26.07 -24.29
N PHE A 85 -14.50 -26.00 -25.60
CA PHE A 85 -13.91 -27.04 -26.45
C PHE A 85 -12.48 -26.70 -26.90
N GLY A 86 -11.90 -25.60 -26.39
CA GLY A 86 -10.57 -25.16 -26.75
C GLY A 86 -10.48 -24.43 -28.08
N LYS A 87 -11.59 -24.05 -28.72
CA LYS A 87 -11.58 -23.30 -29.99
C LYS A 87 -11.53 -21.82 -29.77
N ASN A 88 -10.77 -21.12 -30.61
CA ASN A 88 -10.68 -19.66 -30.58
C ASN A 88 -12.05 -19.03 -30.85
N THR A 89 -12.44 -18.11 -29.96
CA THR A 89 -13.68 -17.35 -30.06
C THR A 89 -13.48 -15.93 -29.56
N THR A 90 -14.54 -15.12 -29.56
CA THR A 90 -14.54 -13.78 -29.00
C THR A 90 -15.64 -13.65 -27.99
N ILE A 91 -15.37 -12.90 -26.92
CA ILE A 91 -16.36 -12.57 -25.90
C ILE A 91 -16.47 -11.06 -25.74
N SER A 92 -17.67 -10.59 -25.54
CA SER A 92 -17.97 -9.21 -25.13
C SER A 92 -18.86 -9.26 -23.91
N VAL A 93 -18.41 -8.65 -22.81
CA VAL A 93 -19.18 -8.60 -21.57
C VAL A 93 -20.19 -7.47 -21.67
N LYS A 94 -21.48 -7.81 -21.53
CA LYS A 94 -22.58 -6.85 -21.49
C LYS A 94 -22.98 -6.60 -20.03
N GLY A 95 -23.21 -5.35 -19.67
CA GLY A 95 -23.66 -4.97 -18.34
C GLY A 95 -23.04 -3.64 -17.87
N ARG A 96 -23.49 -3.21 -16.70
CA ARG A 96 -22.92 -2.05 -16.02
C ARG A 96 -21.69 -2.47 -15.23
N HIS A 97 -20.56 -1.87 -15.52
CA HIS A 97 -19.31 -2.07 -14.79
C HIS A 97 -18.78 -0.74 -14.29
N ASP A 98 -18.09 -0.77 -13.15
CA ASP A 98 -17.43 0.44 -12.64
C ASP A 98 -16.27 0.82 -13.57
N PRO A 99 -16.19 2.10 -13.98
CA PRO A 99 -15.14 2.56 -14.89
C PRO A 99 -13.76 2.52 -14.23
N CYS A 100 -13.70 2.69 -12.91
CA CYS A 100 -12.46 2.65 -12.14
C CYS A 100 -12.73 2.11 -10.73
N VAL A 101 -12.16 0.97 -10.40
CA VAL A 101 -12.22 0.40 -9.04
C VAL A 101 -11.30 1.11 -8.06
N GLY A 102 -10.31 1.88 -8.54
CA GLY A 102 -9.38 2.63 -7.70
C GLY A 102 -10.07 3.63 -6.79
N ILE A 103 -11.12 4.30 -7.26
CA ILE A 103 -11.89 5.28 -6.46
C ILE A 103 -12.49 4.60 -5.21
N ARG A 104 -13.01 3.38 -5.36
CA ARG A 104 -13.57 2.61 -4.24
C ARG A 104 -12.51 1.94 -3.39
N ALA A 105 -11.31 1.75 -3.92
CA ALA A 105 -10.20 1.15 -3.20
C ALA A 105 -9.61 2.11 -2.14
N VAL A 106 -9.76 3.42 -2.30
CA VAL A 106 -9.23 4.42 -1.36
C VAL A 106 -9.76 4.20 0.06
N PRO A 107 -11.07 4.26 0.34
CA PRO A 107 -11.58 4.06 1.69
C PRO A 107 -11.30 2.65 2.23
N ILE A 108 -11.18 1.65 1.36
CA ILE A 108 -10.79 0.28 1.78
C ILE A 108 -9.34 0.27 2.25
N GLY A 109 -8.44 0.91 1.52
CA GLY A 109 -7.04 1.05 1.89
C GLY A 109 -6.86 1.82 3.19
N GLU A 110 -7.56 2.93 3.37
CA GLU A 110 -7.57 3.70 4.61
C GLU A 110 -8.04 2.86 5.81
N ALA A 111 -9.15 2.15 5.68
CA ALA A 111 -9.67 1.28 6.73
C ALA A 111 -8.69 0.16 7.08
N MET A 112 -8.08 -0.47 6.08
CA MET A 112 -7.09 -1.52 6.28
C MET A 112 -5.85 -0.99 7.00
N MET A 113 -5.38 0.20 6.62
CA MET A 113 -4.24 0.85 7.27
C MET A 113 -4.53 1.14 8.75
N HIS A 114 -5.72 1.68 9.06
CA HIS A 114 -6.14 1.92 10.44
C HIS A 114 -6.19 0.64 11.26
N CYS A 115 -6.70 -0.46 10.71
CA CYS A 115 -6.73 -1.76 11.39
C CYS A 115 -5.32 -2.23 11.76
N VAL A 116 -4.37 -2.18 10.82
CA VAL A 116 -2.99 -2.63 11.07
C VAL A 116 -2.30 -1.76 12.12
N ILE A 117 -2.44 -0.44 12.01
CA ILE A 117 -1.82 0.50 12.95
C ILE A 117 -2.43 0.34 14.35
N SER A 118 -3.74 0.17 14.46
CA SER A 118 -4.42 -0.04 15.75
C SER A 118 -3.95 -1.31 16.45
N VAL A 119 -3.81 -2.42 15.72
CA VAL A 119 -3.30 -3.68 16.28
C VAL A 119 -1.86 -3.50 16.75
N SER A 120 -1.00 -2.92 15.92
CA SER A 120 0.41 -2.67 16.28
C SER A 120 0.53 -1.77 17.50
N TYR A 121 -0.27 -0.70 17.58
CA TYR A 121 -0.30 0.20 18.72
C TYR A 121 -0.74 -0.52 20.01
N THR A 122 -1.81 -1.32 19.94
CA THR A 122 -2.33 -2.07 21.08
C THR A 122 -1.30 -3.06 21.64
N HIS A 123 -0.59 -3.77 20.74
CA HIS A 123 0.43 -4.73 21.17
C HIS A 123 1.66 -4.09 21.79
N LEU A 124 2.04 -2.88 21.35
CA LEU A 124 3.17 -2.14 21.91
C LEU A 124 2.83 -1.47 23.25
N THR A 125 1.55 -1.17 23.48
CA THR A 125 1.09 -0.44 24.67
C THR A 125 0.43 -1.33 25.72
N LEU A 126 0.48 -2.66 25.54
CA LEU A 126 0.05 -3.58 26.61
C LEU A 126 0.82 -3.26 27.88
N PRO A 127 0.13 -2.85 28.98
CA PRO A 127 0.81 -2.61 30.22
C PRO A 127 1.48 -3.91 30.69
N THR A 128 2.79 -3.87 30.81
CA THR A 128 3.49 -4.88 31.58
C THR A 128 2.95 -4.75 32.99
N THR A 129 2.04 -5.61 33.40
CA THR A 129 1.66 -5.75 34.82
C THR A 129 2.94 -6.06 35.55
N PRO A 130 3.38 -5.20 36.51
CA PRO A 130 4.50 -5.57 37.33
C PRO A 130 4.09 -6.84 38.08
N TYR A 131 4.86 -7.90 37.86
CA TYR A 131 4.74 -9.08 38.70
C TYR A 131 5.12 -8.66 40.11
N VAL A 132 4.13 -8.65 41.00
CA VAL A 132 4.33 -8.49 42.44
C VAL A 132 4.83 -9.79 43.02
#